data_d5b25cbab6b5fd06f8979ad91e0fc724
#
_entry.id   d5b25cbab6b5fd06f8979ad91e0fc724
#
_cell.length_a   1.000
_cell.length_b   1.000
_cell.length_c   1.000
_cell.angle_alpha   90.00
_cell.angle_beta   90.00
_cell.angle_gamma   90.00
#
_symmetry.space_group_name_H-M   'P 1'
#
loop_
_entity.id
_entity.type
_entity.pdbx_description
1 polymer ?
#
loop_
_entity_poly.entity_id
_entity_poly.type
_entity_poly.pdbx_seq_one_letter_code
_entity_poly.pdbx_strand_id
1 'polypeptide(L)'
;NYAAQYITMHFTANVFLDTTGDAKMTQTLMLAEELRLPKMVETYSLHWGFVIAVLLVAAIWFVMNRTSFGYESKMSGYNVDFCDYGGISSRKVMYGMLTLSGVICALAGVLEVYGVQYRYVHNTYVSASYAWVGLNAALISDYNPVGILLTSILLAGIQTGGAAISRATSVPLEISSIIQGCITLFISAKIAFKFRGRLLRRPRPCAVQAAEAEEGEA
;
A
#
# COMPACT_ATOMS: atom_id res chain seq x y z
N ASN A 1 -4.54 -8.71 12.57
CA ASN A 1 -3.93 -7.39 12.82
C ASN A 1 -3.88 -7.06 14.32
N TYR A 2 -5.01 -7.09 15.05
CA TYR A 2 -5.03 -6.75 16.49
C TYR A 2 -4.10 -7.64 17.32
N ALA A 3 -4.06 -8.96 17.08
CA ALA A 3 -3.14 -9.86 17.80
C ALA A 3 -1.68 -9.45 17.59
N ALA A 4 -1.27 -9.15 16.36
CA ALA A 4 0.08 -8.67 16.07
C ALA A 4 0.39 -7.34 16.79
N GLN A 5 -0.58 -6.43 16.83
CA GLN A 5 -0.45 -5.14 17.52
C GLN A 5 -0.25 -5.34 19.04
N TYR A 6 -1.03 -6.23 19.66
CA TYR A 6 -0.87 -6.52 21.09
C TYR A 6 0.45 -7.24 21.41
N ILE A 7 0.89 -8.16 20.54
CA ILE A 7 2.20 -8.81 20.67
C ILE A 7 3.32 -7.76 20.62
N THR A 8 3.29 -6.87 19.62
CA THR A 8 4.28 -5.79 19.48
C THR A 8 4.26 -4.85 20.70
N MET A 9 3.08 -4.49 21.18
CA MET A 9 2.91 -3.68 22.40
C MET A 9 3.53 -4.37 23.62
N HIS A 10 3.28 -5.68 23.79
CA HIS A 10 3.83 -6.45 24.91
C HIS A 10 5.35 -6.45 24.89
N PHE A 11 5.97 -6.72 23.73
CA PHE A 11 7.42 -6.68 23.59
C PHE A 11 7.99 -5.27 23.84
N THR A 12 7.34 -4.24 23.32
CA THR A 12 7.80 -2.86 23.51
C THR A 12 7.70 -2.41 24.97
N ALA A 13 6.63 -2.81 25.67
CA ALA A 13 6.37 -2.39 27.05
C ALA A 13 7.18 -3.18 28.09
N ASN A 14 7.50 -4.47 27.86
CA ASN A 14 8.09 -5.33 28.86
C ASN A 14 9.55 -5.73 28.57
N VAL A 15 9.94 -5.79 27.29
CA VAL A 15 11.29 -6.27 26.91
C VAL A 15 12.20 -5.14 26.46
N PHE A 16 11.67 -4.20 25.67
CA PHE A 16 12.45 -3.13 25.03
C PHE A 16 12.10 -1.74 25.53
N LEU A 17 11.45 -1.62 26.69
CA LEU A 17 11.07 -0.33 27.26
C LEU A 17 12.29 0.51 27.58
N ASP A 18 12.30 1.74 27.11
CA ASP A 18 13.27 2.74 27.53
C ASP A 18 12.94 3.22 28.96
N THR A 19 13.77 2.81 29.93
CA THR A 19 13.63 3.19 31.34
C THR A 19 14.44 4.43 31.70
N THR A 20 15.22 4.99 30.76
CA THR A 20 16.16 6.09 31.02
C THR A 20 15.57 7.48 30.75
N GLY A 21 14.40 7.56 30.13
CA GLY A 21 13.73 8.81 29.80
C GLY A 21 12.47 9.09 30.62
N ASP A 22 12.10 10.38 30.74
CA ASP A 22 10.79 10.83 31.28
C ASP A 22 9.60 10.43 30.38
N ALA A 23 9.68 9.28 29.76
CA ALA A 23 8.77 8.88 28.70
C ALA A 23 7.41 8.48 29.24
N LYS A 24 6.45 9.38 29.13
CA LYS A 24 5.01 9.09 29.28
C LYS A 24 4.48 8.18 28.17
N MET A 25 5.30 7.82 27.17
CA MET A 25 4.94 6.99 26.02
C MET A 25 5.75 5.69 26.00
N THR A 26 5.11 4.58 25.62
CA THR A 26 5.77 3.29 25.41
C THR A 26 6.63 3.35 24.15
N GLN A 27 7.94 3.42 24.32
CA GLN A 27 8.92 3.52 23.24
C GLN A 27 10.15 2.67 23.54
N THR A 28 10.88 2.28 22.49
CA THR A 28 12.14 1.59 22.60
C THR A 28 13.31 2.58 22.76
N LEU A 29 14.45 2.07 23.24
CA LEU A 29 15.71 2.80 23.24
C LEU A 29 16.02 3.36 21.86
N MET A 30 16.65 4.52 21.84
CA MET A 30 17.05 5.17 20.60
C MET A 30 18.16 4.37 19.92
N LEU A 31 18.05 4.17 18.60
CA LEU A 31 19.06 3.46 17.82
C LEU A 31 20.42 4.17 17.89
N ALA A 32 21.49 3.38 18.00
CA ALA A 32 22.86 3.89 17.92
C ALA A 32 23.09 4.62 16.58
N GLU A 33 23.92 5.66 16.59
CA GLU A 33 24.13 6.50 15.39
C GLU A 33 24.67 5.72 14.19
N GLU A 34 25.45 4.68 14.45
CA GLU A 34 26.02 3.79 13.42
C GLU A 34 24.98 2.99 12.65
N LEU A 35 23.81 2.73 13.24
CA LEU A 35 22.71 1.97 12.63
C LEU A 35 21.68 2.84 11.92
N ARG A 36 21.80 4.15 12.00
CA ARG A 36 20.87 5.08 11.34
C ARG A 36 21.20 5.17 9.85
N LEU A 37 20.16 5.18 9.03
CA LEU A 37 20.33 5.41 7.60
C LEU A 37 20.93 6.81 7.36
N PRO A 38 22.03 6.93 6.60
CA PRO A 38 22.64 8.21 6.33
C PRO A 38 21.67 9.11 5.56
N LYS A 39 21.61 10.39 5.95
CA LYS A 39 20.83 11.41 5.25
C LYS A 39 21.56 11.78 3.96
N MET A 40 20.83 11.87 2.85
CA MET A 40 21.40 12.34 1.58
C MET A 40 21.59 13.86 1.56
N VAL A 41 20.72 14.58 2.27
CA VAL A 41 20.78 16.04 2.38
C VAL A 41 20.51 16.41 3.84
N GLU A 42 21.44 17.12 4.47
CA GLU A 42 21.33 17.48 5.88
C GLU A 42 20.15 18.42 6.19
N THR A 43 19.77 19.24 5.22
CA THR A 43 18.68 20.22 5.35
C THR A 43 17.28 19.58 5.22
N TYR A 44 17.17 18.42 4.58
CA TYR A 44 15.90 17.74 4.35
C TYR A 44 15.90 16.34 4.97
N SER A 45 14.73 15.84 5.35
CA SER A 45 14.56 14.49 5.88
C SER A 45 14.71 13.39 4.80
N LEU A 46 15.41 13.69 3.71
CA LEU A 46 15.63 12.75 2.61
C LEU A 46 16.80 11.82 2.96
N HIS A 47 16.50 10.56 3.16
CA HIS A 47 17.47 9.52 3.50
C HIS A 47 17.55 8.44 2.40
N TRP A 48 18.55 7.58 2.47
CA TRP A 48 18.75 6.49 1.50
C TRP A 48 17.55 5.53 1.37
N GLY A 49 16.64 5.53 2.33
CA GLY A 49 15.39 4.78 2.26
C GLY A 49 14.53 5.14 1.03
N PHE A 50 14.59 6.39 0.55
CA PHE A 50 13.89 6.77 -0.67
C PHE A 50 14.42 6.05 -1.91
N VAL A 51 15.75 5.91 -2.02
CA VAL A 51 16.38 5.16 -3.12
C VAL A 51 15.97 3.68 -3.06
N ILE A 52 15.98 3.10 -1.87
CA ILE A 52 15.53 1.72 -1.66
C ILE A 52 14.06 1.56 -2.07
N ALA A 53 13.19 2.52 -1.71
CA ALA A 53 11.79 2.49 -2.10
C ALA A 53 11.61 2.54 -3.63
N VAL A 54 12.36 3.39 -4.34
CA VAL A 54 12.32 3.47 -5.81
C VAL A 54 12.82 2.16 -6.44
N LEU A 55 13.92 1.60 -5.95
CA LEU A 55 14.43 0.31 -6.41
C LEU A 55 13.42 -0.82 -6.17
N LEU A 56 12.72 -0.80 -5.04
CA LEU A 56 11.68 -1.76 -4.71
C LEU A 56 10.49 -1.66 -5.67
N VAL A 57 10.05 -0.45 -6.02
CA VAL A 57 9.02 -0.25 -7.04
C VAL A 57 9.46 -0.79 -8.40
N ALA A 58 10.71 -0.54 -8.80
CA ALA A 58 11.27 -1.06 -10.05
C ALA A 58 11.34 -2.61 -10.02
N ALA A 59 11.73 -3.20 -8.90
CA ALA A 59 11.76 -4.65 -8.70
C ALA A 59 10.36 -5.26 -8.81
N ILE A 60 9.36 -4.67 -8.15
CA ILE A 60 7.96 -5.13 -8.23
C ILE A 60 7.46 -5.01 -9.67
N TRP A 61 7.72 -3.89 -10.33
CA TRP A 61 7.33 -3.70 -11.73
C TRP A 61 7.94 -4.79 -12.62
N PHE A 62 9.22 -5.10 -12.42
CA PHE A 62 9.93 -6.16 -13.16
C PHE A 62 9.31 -7.53 -12.88
N VAL A 63 9.10 -7.89 -11.61
CA VAL A 63 8.48 -9.16 -11.20
C VAL A 63 7.09 -9.30 -11.83
N MET A 64 6.26 -8.28 -11.75
CA MET A 64 4.87 -8.34 -12.25
C MET A 64 4.77 -8.37 -13.79
N ASN A 65 5.75 -7.85 -14.52
CA ASN A 65 5.67 -7.74 -15.98
C ASN A 65 6.62 -8.68 -16.72
N ARG A 66 7.66 -9.22 -16.06
CA ARG A 66 8.72 -9.97 -16.72
C ARG A 66 8.92 -11.37 -16.17
N THR A 67 8.19 -11.79 -15.14
CA THR A 67 8.32 -13.14 -14.57
C THR A 67 7.05 -13.96 -14.74
N SER A 68 7.21 -15.30 -14.74
CA SER A 68 6.09 -16.25 -14.75
C SER A 68 5.14 -16.04 -13.58
N PHE A 69 5.70 -15.71 -12.40
CA PHE A 69 4.90 -15.44 -11.20
C PHE A 69 3.95 -14.24 -11.38
N GLY A 70 4.41 -13.17 -12.04
CA GLY A 70 3.56 -12.02 -12.36
C GLY A 70 2.46 -12.35 -13.37
N TYR A 71 2.76 -13.22 -14.35
CA TYR A 71 1.77 -13.73 -15.30
C TYR A 71 0.70 -14.59 -14.60
N GLU A 72 1.13 -15.58 -13.83
CA GLU A 72 0.24 -16.46 -13.06
C GLU A 72 -0.67 -15.68 -12.11
N SER A 73 -0.12 -14.65 -11.43
CA SER A 73 -0.86 -13.77 -10.55
C SER A 73 -1.96 -12.99 -11.29
N LYS A 74 -1.65 -12.43 -12.47
CA LYS A 74 -2.64 -11.72 -13.29
C LYS A 74 -3.72 -12.65 -13.81
N MET A 75 -3.35 -13.83 -14.28
CA MET A 75 -4.30 -14.82 -14.78
C MET A 75 -5.23 -15.34 -13.68
N SER A 76 -4.68 -15.64 -12.49
CA SER A 76 -5.45 -16.06 -11.32
C SER A 76 -6.44 -14.96 -10.86
N GLY A 77 -6.10 -13.70 -11.03
CA GLY A 77 -6.98 -12.57 -10.75
C GLY A 77 -8.13 -12.39 -11.75
N TYR A 78 -7.97 -12.87 -12.98
CA TYR A 78 -9.02 -12.82 -13.99
C TYR A 78 -10.03 -13.98 -13.88
N ASN A 79 -9.53 -15.20 -13.76
CA ASN A 79 -10.39 -16.39 -13.63
C ASN A 79 -9.60 -17.53 -12.96
N VAL A 80 -10.04 -17.91 -11.76
CA VAL A 80 -9.43 -18.97 -10.95
C VAL A 80 -9.59 -20.33 -11.61
N ASP A 81 -10.82 -20.64 -12.11
CA ASP A 81 -11.14 -21.93 -12.73
C ASP A 81 -10.30 -22.16 -14.00
N PHE A 82 -10.13 -21.12 -14.81
CA PHE A 82 -9.29 -21.19 -16.00
C PHE A 82 -7.82 -21.50 -15.66
N CYS A 83 -7.31 -20.96 -14.56
CA CYS A 83 -5.95 -21.22 -14.10
C CYS A 83 -5.76 -22.67 -13.66
N ASP A 84 -6.72 -23.22 -12.94
CA ASP A 84 -6.68 -24.60 -12.47
C ASP A 84 -6.71 -25.59 -13.64
N TYR A 85 -7.51 -25.34 -14.70
CA TYR A 85 -7.47 -26.10 -15.95
C TYR A 85 -6.14 -25.97 -16.70
N GLY A 86 -5.51 -24.79 -16.63
CA GLY A 86 -4.19 -24.52 -17.23
C GLY A 86 -3.01 -25.06 -16.42
N GLY A 87 -3.24 -25.76 -15.32
CA GLY A 87 -2.19 -26.33 -14.47
C GLY A 87 -1.54 -25.30 -13.53
N ILE A 88 -2.06 -24.07 -13.44
CA ILE A 88 -1.60 -23.04 -12.52
C ILE A 88 -2.31 -23.22 -11.19
N SER A 89 -1.56 -23.52 -10.14
CA SER A 89 -2.14 -23.67 -8.80
C SER A 89 -2.46 -22.31 -8.17
N SER A 90 -3.71 -21.87 -8.28
CA SER A 90 -4.21 -20.59 -7.74
C SER A 90 -3.89 -20.40 -6.24
N ARG A 91 -3.88 -21.49 -5.46
CA ARG A 91 -3.52 -21.44 -4.03
C ARG A 91 -2.05 -21.05 -3.82
N LYS A 92 -1.12 -21.64 -4.60
CA LYS A 92 0.32 -21.30 -4.48
C LYS A 92 0.58 -19.85 -4.85
N VAL A 93 -0.08 -19.37 -5.90
CA VAL A 93 0.00 -17.98 -6.35
C VAL A 93 -0.50 -17.04 -5.24
N MET A 94 -1.65 -17.34 -4.64
CA MET A 94 -2.21 -16.55 -3.54
C MET A 94 -1.26 -16.47 -2.34
N TYR A 95 -0.71 -17.60 -1.88
CA TYR A 95 0.26 -17.60 -0.78
C TYR A 95 1.54 -16.84 -1.14
N GLY A 96 2.04 -16.98 -2.35
CA GLY A 96 3.21 -16.23 -2.83
C GLY A 96 2.97 -14.72 -2.83
N MET A 97 1.80 -14.27 -3.29
CA MET A 97 1.44 -12.85 -3.29
C MET A 97 1.27 -12.29 -1.86
N LEU A 98 0.65 -13.04 -0.95
CA LEU A 98 0.52 -12.65 0.45
C LEU A 98 1.88 -12.54 1.13
N THR A 99 2.78 -13.51 0.88
CA THR A 99 4.15 -13.47 1.42
C THR A 99 4.93 -12.28 0.88
N LEU A 100 4.87 -12.03 -0.43
CA LEU A 100 5.52 -10.88 -1.07
C LEU A 100 5.01 -9.56 -0.48
N SER A 101 3.69 -9.42 -0.32
CA SER A 101 3.07 -8.26 0.33
C SER A 101 3.57 -8.07 1.77
N GLY A 102 3.66 -9.15 2.55
CA GLY A 102 4.16 -9.11 3.92
C GLY A 102 5.62 -8.65 3.98
N VAL A 103 6.48 -9.13 3.08
CA VAL A 103 7.89 -8.71 2.99
C VAL A 103 8.00 -7.22 2.67
N ILE A 104 7.21 -6.72 1.72
CA ILE A 104 7.21 -5.29 1.35
C ILE A 104 6.76 -4.42 2.53
N CYS A 105 5.71 -4.83 3.24
CA CYS A 105 5.24 -4.12 4.45
C CYS A 105 6.30 -4.12 5.56
N ALA A 106 6.99 -5.24 5.78
CA ALA A 106 8.06 -5.32 6.76
C ALA A 106 9.24 -4.40 6.40
N LEU A 107 9.65 -4.39 5.12
CA LEU A 107 10.69 -3.47 4.64
C LEU A 107 10.29 -2.00 4.82
N ALA A 108 9.05 -1.64 4.53
CA ALA A 108 8.56 -0.28 4.76
C ALA A 108 8.65 0.12 6.25
N GLY A 109 8.27 -0.78 7.17
CA GLY A 109 8.40 -0.54 8.61
C GLY A 109 9.85 -0.40 9.06
N VAL A 110 10.76 -1.23 8.52
CA VAL A 110 12.20 -1.12 8.80
C VAL A 110 12.76 0.22 8.32
N LEU A 111 12.44 0.63 7.09
CA LEU A 111 12.91 1.90 6.54
C LEU A 111 12.39 3.10 7.34
N GLU A 112 11.18 3.04 7.86
CA GLU A 112 10.62 4.09 8.70
C GLU A 112 11.36 4.19 10.04
N VAL A 113 11.61 3.06 10.71
CA VAL A 113 12.32 3.05 12.00
C VAL A 113 13.78 3.50 11.83
N TYR A 114 14.50 2.99 10.83
CA TYR A 114 15.92 3.28 10.65
C TYR A 114 16.19 4.62 9.96
N GLY A 115 15.22 5.12 9.18
CA GLY A 115 15.39 6.34 8.39
C GLY A 115 14.79 7.60 9.01
N VAL A 116 13.67 7.49 9.73
CA VAL A 116 12.90 8.65 10.19
C VAL A 116 12.82 8.72 11.70
N GLN A 117 12.35 7.65 12.34
CA GLN A 117 11.99 7.65 13.76
C GLN A 117 13.18 7.38 14.67
N TYR A 118 14.16 6.60 14.26
CA TYR A 118 15.33 6.10 15.02
C TYR A 118 14.98 5.35 16.30
N ARG A 119 13.71 5.04 16.52
CA ARG A 119 13.16 4.26 17.63
C ARG A 119 11.75 3.79 17.26
N TYR A 120 11.28 2.75 17.90
CA TYR A 120 9.89 2.34 17.78
C TYR A 120 9.05 3.04 18.84
N VAL A 121 8.03 3.77 18.42
CA VAL A 121 7.03 4.39 19.30
C VAL A 121 5.71 3.70 19.08
N HIS A 122 5.11 3.21 20.17
CA HIS A 122 3.82 2.53 20.08
C HIS A 122 2.76 3.44 19.48
N ASN A 123 1.86 2.85 18.70
CA ASN A 123 0.72 3.51 18.04
C ASN A 123 1.04 4.54 16.93
N THR A 124 2.30 4.87 16.67
CA THR A 124 2.66 5.84 15.62
C THR A 124 2.18 5.41 14.23
N TYR A 125 2.35 4.13 13.90
CA TYR A 125 1.93 3.59 12.59
C TYR A 125 0.41 3.51 12.41
N VAL A 126 -0.33 3.29 13.49
CA VAL A 126 -1.79 3.27 13.49
C VAL A 126 -2.33 4.68 13.31
N SER A 127 -1.78 5.63 14.06
CA SER A 127 -2.19 7.04 14.00
C SER A 127 -1.88 7.70 12.66
N ALA A 128 -0.77 7.34 12.01
CA ALA A 128 -0.38 7.90 10.72
C ALA A 128 -1.22 7.39 9.54
N SER A 129 -2.03 6.35 9.73
CA SER A 129 -2.95 5.81 8.71
C SER A 129 -2.27 5.45 7.37
N TYR A 130 -0.98 5.10 7.38
CA TYR A 130 -0.19 4.80 6.17
C TYR A 130 -0.82 3.76 5.26
N ALA A 131 -1.47 2.75 5.83
CA ALA A 131 -2.15 1.70 5.06
C ALA A 131 -3.30 2.27 4.21
N TRP A 132 -4.08 3.21 4.76
CA TRP A 132 -5.19 3.86 4.05
C TRP A 132 -4.69 4.78 2.95
N VAL A 133 -3.62 5.53 3.20
CA VAL A 133 -2.98 6.39 2.19
C VAL A 133 -2.43 5.54 1.04
N GLY A 134 -1.76 4.43 1.35
CA GLY A 134 -1.26 3.50 0.35
C GLY A 134 -2.37 2.85 -0.47
N LEU A 135 -3.48 2.47 0.15
CA LEU A 135 -4.66 1.95 -0.56
C LEU A 135 -5.22 3.00 -1.53
N ASN A 136 -5.36 4.26 -1.09
CA ASN A 136 -5.83 5.34 -1.94
C ASN A 136 -4.88 5.58 -3.13
N ALA A 137 -3.56 5.57 -2.92
CA ALA A 137 -2.58 5.68 -3.98
C ALA A 137 -2.71 4.56 -5.01
N ALA A 138 -2.91 3.32 -4.56
CA ALA A 138 -3.11 2.16 -5.43
C ALA A 138 -4.40 2.27 -6.27
N LEU A 139 -5.49 2.73 -5.67
CA LEU A 139 -6.78 2.92 -6.35
C LEU A 139 -6.74 4.05 -7.38
N ILE A 140 -6.05 5.16 -7.08
CA ILE A 140 -5.87 6.29 -8.01
C ILE A 140 -5.12 5.83 -9.26
N SER A 141 -4.08 5.04 -9.09
CA SER A 141 -3.18 4.61 -10.16
C SER A 141 -3.63 3.35 -10.91
N ASP A 142 -4.84 2.85 -10.65
CA ASP A 142 -5.37 1.61 -11.26
C ASP A 142 -4.39 0.43 -11.05
N TYR A 143 -3.73 0.37 -9.88
CA TYR A 143 -2.72 -0.65 -9.46
C TYR A 143 -1.43 -0.68 -10.29
N ASN A 144 -1.11 0.38 -11.05
CA ASN A 144 0.15 0.46 -11.78
C ASN A 144 1.28 0.86 -10.80
N PRO A 145 2.39 0.08 -10.67
CA PRO A 145 3.46 0.37 -9.72
C PRO A 145 4.09 1.75 -9.89
N VAL A 146 4.32 2.17 -11.12
CA VAL A 146 4.88 3.51 -11.42
C VAL A 146 3.86 4.61 -11.06
N GLY A 147 2.58 4.38 -11.36
CA GLY A 147 1.50 5.27 -10.96
C GLY A 147 1.39 5.40 -9.45
N ILE A 148 1.52 4.29 -8.70
CA ILE A 148 1.51 4.29 -7.23
C ILE A 148 2.62 5.18 -6.67
N LEU A 149 3.81 5.14 -7.23
CA LEU A 149 4.93 5.99 -6.80
C LEU A 149 4.60 7.48 -6.97
N LEU A 150 4.08 7.89 -8.14
CA LEU A 150 3.72 9.28 -8.39
C LEU A 150 2.57 9.76 -7.50
N THR A 151 1.52 8.94 -7.37
CA THR A 151 0.36 9.28 -6.53
C THR A 151 0.68 9.29 -5.05
N SER A 152 1.58 8.42 -4.57
CA SER A 152 2.03 8.43 -3.17
C SER A 152 2.82 9.69 -2.84
N ILE A 153 3.67 10.19 -3.74
CA ILE A 153 4.38 11.45 -3.57
C ILE A 153 3.39 12.62 -3.50
N LEU A 154 2.38 12.62 -4.38
CA LEU A 154 1.34 13.66 -4.37
C LEU A 154 0.54 13.65 -3.06
N LEU A 155 0.10 12.47 -2.59
CA LEU A 155 -0.65 12.36 -1.34
C LEU A 155 0.21 12.73 -0.12
N ALA A 156 1.49 12.35 -0.10
CA ALA A 156 2.43 12.76 0.93
C ALA A 156 2.63 14.29 0.93
N GLY A 157 2.68 14.91 -0.26
CA GLY A 157 2.73 16.37 -0.39
C GLY A 157 1.50 17.07 0.20
N ILE A 158 0.31 16.52 -0.02
CA ILE A 158 -0.93 17.04 0.59
C ILE A 158 -0.89 16.93 2.12
N GLN A 159 -0.43 15.79 2.66
CA GLN A 159 -0.34 15.59 4.10
C GLN A 159 0.69 16.53 4.75
N THR A 160 1.89 16.63 4.18
CA THR A 160 2.95 17.51 4.70
C THR A 160 2.59 18.97 4.55
N GLY A 161 1.97 19.36 3.42
CA GLY A 161 1.47 20.70 3.20
C GLY A 161 0.38 21.09 4.20
N GLY A 162 -0.57 20.20 4.47
CA GLY A 162 -1.60 20.42 5.49
C GLY A 162 -1.03 20.53 6.89
N ALA A 163 -0.04 19.72 7.24
CA ALA A 163 0.66 19.83 8.51
C ALA A 163 1.46 21.17 8.63
N ALA A 164 2.01 21.66 7.55
CA ALA A 164 2.69 22.97 7.51
C ALA A 164 1.69 24.12 7.71
N ILE A 165 0.55 24.08 7.05
CA ILE A 165 -0.53 25.07 7.20
C ILE A 165 -1.05 25.09 8.63
N SER A 166 -1.27 23.91 9.23
CA SER A 166 -1.73 23.81 10.62
C SER A 166 -0.75 24.40 11.63
N ARG A 167 0.56 24.30 11.39
CA ARG A 167 1.57 24.94 12.24
C ARG A 167 1.67 26.45 12.05
N ALA A 168 1.38 26.96 10.87
CA ALA A 168 1.46 28.38 10.53
C ALA A 168 0.17 29.15 10.87
N THR A 169 -0.95 28.45 10.98
CA THR A 169 -2.29 29.02 11.19
C THR A 169 -3.00 28.25 12.30
N SER A 170 -4.03 28.81 12.90
CA SER A 170 -4.88 28.12 13.88
C SER A 170 -5.82 27.04 13.27
N VAL A 171 -5.51 26.61 12.06
CA VAL A 171 -6.29 25.62 11.30
C VAL A 171 -5.98 24.23 11.82
N PRO A 172 -6.96 23.42 12.22
CA PRO A 172 -6.73 22.08 12.73
C PRO A 172 -6.23 21.12 11.65
N LEU A 173 -5.40 20.13 12.04
CA LEU A 173 -4.79 19.09 11.17
C LEU A 173 -5.83 18.24 10.42
N GLU A 174 -7.04 18.18 10.94
CA GLU A 174 -8.17 17.42 10.44
C GLU A 174 -8.58 17.83 9.01
N ILE A 175 -8.26 19.05 8.59
CA ILE A 175 -8.55 19.52 7.22
C ILE A 175 -7.84 18.67 6.16
N SER A 176 -6.60 18.27 6.40
CA SER A 176 -5.88 17.36 5.51
C SER A 176 -6.57 16.01 5.39
N SER A 177 -7.10 15.51 6.51
CA SER A 177 -7.86 14.25 6.55
C SER A 177 -9.19 14.36 5.82
N ILE A 178 -9.86 15.51 5.91
CA ILE A 178 -11.10 15.78 5.15
C ILE A 178 -10.84 15.80 3.65
N ILE A 179 -9.80 16.51 3.21
CA ILE A 179 -9.40 16.55 1.79
C ILE A 179 -9.11 15.14 1.27
N GLN A 180 -8.35 14.35 2.05
CA GLN A 180 -8.03 12.98 1.69
C GLN A 180 -9.28 12.08 1.67
N GLY A 181 -10.21 12.26 2.59
CA GLY A 181 -11.51 11.60 2.62
C GLY A 181 -12.36 11.92 1.37
N CYS A 182 -12.41 13.17 0.96
CA CYS A 182 -13.09 13.58 -0.27
C CYS A 182 -12.45 12.93 -1.50
N ILE A 183 -11.12 12.94 -1.61
CA ILE A 183 -10.40 12.26 -2.70
C ILE A 183 -10.77 10.77 -2.75
N THR A 184 -10.76 10.09 -1.61
CA THR A 184 -11.13 8.67 -1.50
C THR A 184 -12.56 8.41 -1.95
N LEU A 185 -13.51 9.28 -1.57
CA LEU A 185 -14.91 9.20 -1.99
C LEU A 185 -15.06 9.29 -3.52
N PHE A 186 -14.42 10.29 -4.15
CA PHE A 186 -14.47 10.46 -5.61
C PHE A 186 -13.86 9.26 -6.35
N ILE A 187 -12.77 8.69 -5.84
CA ILE A 187 -12.13 7.52 -6.44
C ILE A 187 -13.02 6.30 -6.30
N SER A 188 -13.61 6.08 -5.12
CA SER A 188 -14.54 4.97 -4.88
C SER A 188 -15.77 5.07 -5.79
N ALA A 189 -16.30 6.27 -6.00
CA ALA A 189 -17.38 6.52 -6.94
C ALA A 189 -16.96 6.16 -8.39
N LYS A 190 -15.78 6.60 -8.85
CA LYS A 190 -15.24 6.25 -10.18
C LYS A 190 -15.15 4.74 -10.38
N ILE A 191 -14.68 4.01 -9.37
CA ILE A 191 -14.57 2.54 -9.41
C ILE A 191 -15.95 1.90 -9.47
N ALA A 192 -16.91 2.36 -8.67
CA ALA A 192 -18.28 1.88 -8.67
C ALA A 192 -18.97 2.06 -10.04
N PHE A 193 -18.79 3.22 -10.68
CA PHE A 193 -19.30 3.48 -12.02
C PHE A 193 -18.62 2.62 -13.08
N LYS A 194 -17.29 2.41 -13.01
CA LYS A 194 -16.55 1.52 -13.92
C LYS A 194 -17.03 0.06 -13.80
N PHE A 195 -17.31 -0.37 -12.57
CA PHE A 195 -17.80 -1.74 -12.30
C PHE A 195 -19.23 -1.94 -12.82
N ARG A 196 -20.10 -0.97 -12.59
CA ARG A 196 -21.47 -0.96 -13.11
C ARG A 196 -21.51 -0.99 -14.65
N GLY A 197 -20.66 -0.21 -15.32
CA GLY A 197 -20.53 -0.22 -16.77
C GLY A 197 -20.05 -1.56 -17.33
N ARG A 198 -19.22 -2.29 -16.58
CA ARG A 198 -18.72 -3.63 -16.96
C ARG A 198 -19.78 -4.71 -16.74
N LEU A 199 -20.62 -4.59 -15.71
CA LEU A 199 -21.76 -5.49 -15.45
C LEU A 199 -22.86 -5.32 -16.49
N LEU A 200 -23.12 -4.12 -16.97
CA LEU A 200 -24.11 -3.84 -18.02
C LEU A 200 -23.62 -4.28 -19.41
N ARG A 201 -22.32 -4.46 -19.61
CA ARG A 201 -21.70 -5.04 -20.81
C ARG A 201 -21.47 -6.55 -20.64
N ARG A 202 -22.41 -7.31 -20.13
CA ARG A 202 -22.32 -8.77 -20.22
C ARG A 202 -22.29 -9.15 -21.70
N PRO A 203 -21.28 -9.88 -22.19
CA PRO A 203 -21.34 -10.49 -23.51
C PRO A 203 -22.54 -11.40 -23.52
N ARG A 204 -23.36 -11.29 -24.54
CA ARG A 204 -24.45 -12.25 -24.77
C ARG A 204 -23.84 -13.65 -24.76
N PRO A 205 -24.39 -14.63 -24.01
CA PRO A 205 -23.86 -15.98 -24.03
C PRO A 205 -23.91 -16.50 -25.48
N CYS A 206 -22.85 -17.18 -25.89
CA CYS A 206 -22.70 -17.71 -27.26
C CYS A 206 -23.90 -18.52 -27.76
N ALA A 207 -24.69 -19.10 -26.84
CA ALA A 207 -25.92 -19.81 -27.15
C ALA A 207 -27.02 -18.95 -27.84
N VAL A 208 -27.06 -17.64 -27.54
CA VAL A 208 -28.06 -16.74 -28.16
C VAL A 208 -27.60 -16.33 -29.57
N GLN A 209 -26.30 -16.24 -29.81
CA GLN A 209 -25.76 -15.95 -31.15
C GLN A 209 -25.91 -17.16 -32.10
N ALA A 210 -25.84 -18.36 -31.57
CA ALA A 210 -26.08 -19.58 -32.36
C ALA A 210 -27.57 -19.71 -32.76
N ALA A 211 -28.48 -19.37 -31.86
CA ALA A 211 -29.93 -19.40 -32.14
C ALA A 211 -30.36 -18.31 -33.13
N GLU A 212 -29.77 -17.09 -33.04
CA GLU A 212 -30.04 -16.02 -34.02
C GLU A 212 -29.43 -16.32 -35.41
N ALA A 213 -28.38 -17.14 -35.50
CA ALA A 213 -27.81 -17.58 -36.77
C ALA A 213 -28.66 -18.67 -37.44
N GLU A 214 -29.28 -19.56 -36.68
CA GLU A 214 -30.19 -20.58 -37.22
C GLU A 214 -31.54 -20.01 -37.67
N GLU A 215 -32.07 -18.94 -37.04
CA GLU A 215 -33.30 -18.27 -37.47
C GLU A 215 -33.08 -17.35 -38.70
N GLY A 216 -31.86 -16.98 -39.02
CA GLY A 216 -31.54 -16.15 -40.20
C GLY A 216 -31.33 -16.95 -41.50
N GLU A 217 -31.21 -18.28 -41.42
CA GLU A 217 -31.04 -19.18 -42.59
C GLU A 217 -32.32 -19.91 -43.00
N ALA A 218 -33.44 -19.71 -42.31
CA ALA A 218 -34.75 -20.30 -42.63
C ALA A 218 -35.67 -19.24 -43.31
#